data_1bb8f0294642a86361d1b1b7b6f4fa00
#
_entry.id   1bb8f0294642a86361d1b1b7b6f4fa00
#
_cell.length_a   1.000
_cell.length_b   1.000
_cell.length_c   1.000
_cell.angle_alpha   90.00
_cell.angle_beta   90.00
_cell.angle_gamma   90.00
#
_symmetry.space_group_name_H-M   'P 1'
#
loop_
_entity.id
_entity.type
_entity.pdbx_description
1 polymer ?
#
loop_
_entity_poly.entity_id
_entity_poly.type
_entity_poly.pdbx_seq_one_letter_code
_entity_poly.pdbx_strand_id
1 'polypeptide(L)'
;MARYRCLVLDHDDTVVRSAETVNYPAFVENIMQTHPDRLISLAEFNRQCFEQSYTGMCRNALHLTEDEINDGFEFWKVYVRTHIPPAYDGFDRILRRFRAGGGLICVSSHSSVENITRDYERNFGFQPDAMYAWELGEALRKPDPYALHDIMRRFSLRPEELLMVDDMKNGYDMARACGVPFACAGWSHSDPVIIDFMRKNSDFYFESVSAFEDFLFG
;
A
#
# COMPACT_ATOMS: atom_id res chain seq x y z
N MET A 1 -0.60 -18.62 19.04
CA MET A 1 0.48 -17.75 18.52
C MET A 1 0.14 -17.42 17.08
N ALA A 2 0.49 -16.22 16.59
CA ALA A 2 0.26 -15.90 15.19
C ALA A 2 1.04 -16.86 14.27
N ARG A 3 0.47 -17.16 13.10
CA ARG A 3 1.01 -18.09 12.11
C ARG A 3 2.35 -17.60 11.52
N TYR A 4 2.55 -16.29 11.47
CA TYR A 4 3.72 -15.62 10.91
C TYR A 4 4.49 -14.87 11.99
N ARG A 5 5.78 -14.62 11.77
CA ARG A 5 6.65 -13.85 12.66
C ARG A 5 6.78 -12.39 12.26
N CYS A 6 6.54 -12.09 10.99
CA CYS A 6 6.60 -10.74 10.44
C CYS A 6 5.44 -10.49 9.49
N LEU A 7 4.71 -9.40 9.71
CA LEU A 7 3.83 -8.81 8.71
C LEU A 7 4.61 -7.75 7.96
N VAL A 8 4.67 -7.87 6.64
CA VAL A 8 5.17 -6.83 5.75
C VAL A 8 3.96 -6.21 5.07
N LEU A 9 3.61 -5.01 5.49
CA LEU A 9 2.39 -4.33 5.09
C LEU A 9 2.69 -3.29 4.02
N ASP A 10 1.89 -3.22 2.96
CA ASP A 10 1.73 -1.97 2.27
C ASP A 10 1.03 -0.95 3.18
N HIS A 11 1.05 0.33 2.82
CA HIS A 11 0.46 1.39 3.62
C HIS A 11 -0.85 1.89 3.04
N ASP A 12 -0.77 2.45 1.83
CA ASP A 12 -1.92 3.06 1.15
C ASP A 12 -2.92 1.98 0.72
N ASP A 13 -4.19 2.16 1.08
CA ASP A 13 -5.32 1.23 0.82
C ASP A 13 -5.17 -0.20 1.36
N THR A 14 -4.09 -0.46 2.09
CA THR A 14 -3.91 -1.69 2.87
C THR A 14 -4.13 -1.44 4.36
N VAL A 15 -3.39 -0.50 4.96
CA VAL A 15 -3.48 -0.14 6.39
C VAL A 15 -4.36 1.09 6.59
N VAL A 16 -4.21 2.08 5.72
CA VAL A 16 -4.98 3.34 5.75
C VAL A 16 -5.80 3.49 4.48
N ARG A 17 -6.95 4.15 4.59
CA ARG A 17 -7.92 4.38 3.51
C ARG A 17 -7.55 5.63 2.71
N SER A 18 -6.43 5.59 1.98
CA SER A 18 -5.82 6.78 1.38
C SER A 18 -6.36 7.13 -0.02
N ALA A 19 -6.67 6.16 -0.89
CA ALA A 19 -7.15 6.48 -2.24
C ALA A 19 -8.42 7.33 -2.18
N GLU A 20 -9.42 6.89 -1.43
CA GLU A 20 -10.70 7.59 -1.33
C GLU A 20 -10.61 8.91 -0.57
N THR A 21 -9.79 8.99 0.49
CA THR A 21 -9.81 10.11 1.43
C THR A 21 -8.72 11.15 1.20
N VAL A 22 -7.66 10.81 0.49
CA VAL A 22 -6.49 11.68 0.29
C VAL A 22 -5.99 11.70 -1.15
N ASN A 23 -5.61 10.54 -1.71
CA ASN A 23 -4.90 10.50 -2.99
C ASN A 23 -5.78 10.92 -4.17
N TYR A 24 -7.00 10.38 -4.27
CA TYR A 24 -7.93 10.77 -5.32
C TYR A 24 -8.47 12.20 -5.13
N PRO A 25 -8.87 12.66 -3.92
CA PRO A 25 -9.19 14.07 -3.70
C PRO A 25 -8.06 15.03 -4.10
N ALA A 26 -6.80 14.72 -3.78
CA ALA A 26 -5.66 15.53 -4.22
C ALA A 26 -5.54 15.55 -5.75
N PHE A 27 -5.70 14.39 -6.40
CA PHE A 27 -5.72 14.29 -7.85
C PHE A 27 -6.85 15.15 -8.45
N VAL A 28 -8.08 15.04 -7.93
CA VAL A 28 -9.23 15.83 -8.40
C VAL A 28 -8.97 17.31 -8.28
N GLU A 29 -8.47 17.77 -7.13
CA GLU A 29 -8.20 19.19 -6.91
C GLU A 29 -7.13 19.72 -7.87
N ASN A 30 -6.05 18.98 -8.09
CA ASN A 30 -5.00 19.33 -9.04
C ASN A 30 -5.51 19.33 -10.48
N ILE A 31 -6.15 18.25 -10.94
CA ILE A 31 -6.58 18.11 -12.32
C ILE A 31 -7.68 19.12 -12.70
N MET A 32 -8.55 19.45 -11.76
CA MET A 32 -9.60 20.46 -11.98
C MET A 32 -9.04 21.87 -12.17
N GLN A 33 -7.87 22.17 -11.61
CA GLN A 33 -7.19 23.45 -11.79
C GLN A 33 -6.39 23.51 -13.09
N THR A 34 -5.88 22.37 -13.56
CA THR A 34 -4.96 22.31 -14.70
C THR A 34 -5.59 21.78 -15.99
N HIS A 35 -6.35 20.67 -15.88
CA HIS A 35 -6.94 19.94 -17.01
C HIS A 35 -8.33 19.38 -16.66
N PRO A 36 -9.35 20.23 -16.45
CA PRO A 36 -10.67 19.79 -16.00
C PRO A 36 -11.37 18.80 -16.96
N ASP A 37 -11.01 18.84 -18.24
CA ASP A 37 -11.49 17.93 -19.29
C ASP A 37 -10.91 16.52 -19.20
N ARG A 38 -9.88 16.31 -18.37
CA ARG A 38 -9.19 15.02 -18.17
C ARG A 38 -9.51 14.37 -16.81
N LEU A 39 -10.52 14.86 -16.12
CA LEU A 39 -10.98 14.25 -14.87
C LEU A 39 -11.56 12.85 -15.13
N ILE A 40 -11.07 11.88 -14.38
CA ILE A 40 -11.56 10.50 -14.38
C ILE A 40 -12.21 10.16 -13.04
N SER A 41 -13.05 9.13 -13.00
CA SER A 41 -13.68 8.67 -11.75
C SER A 41 -12.67 7.96 -10.82
N LEU A 42 -13.00 7.83 -9.53
CA LEU A 42 -12.19 7.05 -8.57
C LEU A 42 -11.97 5.60 -9.04
N ALA A 43 -13.00 4.97 -9.58
CA ALA A 43 -12.89 3.59 -10.09
C ALA A 43 -11.89 3.50 -11.24
N GLU A 44 -11.93 4.46 -12.19
CA GLU A 44 -10.98 4.50 -13.28
C GLU A 44 -9.57 4.87 -12.80
N PHE A 45 -9.44 5.81 -11.85
CA PHE A 45 -8.17 6.14 -11.21
C PHE A 45 -7.50 4.91 -10.60
N ASN A 46 -8.24 4.13 -9.79
CA ASN A 46 -7.72 2.90 -9.17
C ASN A 46 -7.33 1.87 -10.22
N ARG A 47 -8.16 1.67 -11.26
CA ARG A 47 -7.86 0.75 -12.35
C ARG A 47 -6.59 1.12 -13.10
N GLN A 48 -6.45 2.38 -13.49
CA GLN A 48 -5.28 2.87 -14.21
C GLN A 48 -4.01 2.76 -13.34
N CYS A 49 -4.09 3.08 -12.06
CA CYS A 49 -2.98 2.89 -11.12
C CYS A 49 -2.57 1.41 -10.99
N PHE A 50 -3.54 0.50 -11.00
CA PHE A 50 -3.29 -0.94 -10.96
C PHE A 50 -2.62 -1.46 -12.24
N GLU A 51 -3.10 -1.03 -13.40
CA GLU A 51 -2.63 -1.51 -14.70
C GLU A 51 -1.26 -0.93 -15.10
N GLN A 52 -1.00 0.33 -14.80
CA GLN A 52 0.17 1.04 -15.33
C GLN A 52 0.87 2.01 -14.37
N SER A 53 0.55 1.97 -13.08
CA SER A 53 1.00 2.93 -12.06
C SER A 53 0.41 4.34 -12.22
N TYR A 54 0.51 5.17 -11.17
CA TYR A 54 0.08 6.57 -11.20
C TYR A 54 0.77 7.39 -12.32
N THR A 55 2.10 7.27 -12.43
CA THR A 55 2.86 7.97 -13.47
C THR A 55 2.49 7.49 -14.87
N GLY A 56 2.27 6.18 -15.03
CA GLY A 56 1.80 5.60 -16.28
C GLY A 56 0.42 6.12 -16.68
N MET A 57 -0.51 6.19 -15.74
CA MET A 57 -1.84 6.79 -15.94
C MET A 57 -1.73 8.25 -16.40
N CYS A 58 -0.95 9.06 -15.68
CA CYS A 58 -0.76 10.47 -16.03
C CYS A 58 -0.21 10.65 -17.45
N ARG A 59 0.80 9.86 -17.82
CA ARG A 59 1.46 9.93 -19.12
C ARG A 59 0.60 9.38 -20.25
N ASN A 60 0.06 8.17 -20.10
CA ASN A 60 -0.54 7.42 -21.20
C ASN A 60 -2.05 7.65 -21.33
N ALA A 61 -2.78 7.73 -20.21
CA ALA A 61 -4.22 7.92 -20.23
C ALA A 61 -4.63 9.39 -20.21
N LEU A 62 -3.91 10.21 -19.43
CA LEU A 62 -4.23 11.64 -19.29
C LEU A 62 -3.39 12.54 -20.19
N HIS A 63 -2.38 11.99 -20.88
CA HIS A 63 -1.47 12.72 -21.78
C HIS A 63 -0.83 13.96 -21.15
N LEU A 64 -0.44 13.84 -19.88
CA LEU A 64 0.30 14.88 -19.17
C LEU A 64 1.79 14.83 -19.54
N THR A 65 2.42 15.99 -19.62
CA THR A 65 3.85 16.14 -19.76
C THR A 65 4.60 15.79 -18.48
N GLU A 66 5.91 15.54 -18.55
CA GLU A 66 6.72 15.26 -17.37
C GLU A 66 6.72 16.43 -16.36
N ASP A 67 6.70 17.66 -16.83
CA ASP A 67 6.64 18.85 -15.98
C ASP A 67 5.28 18.90 -15.22
N GLU A 68 4.17 18.66 -15.91
CA GLU A 68 2.83 18.61 -15.28
C GLU A 68 2.70 17.45 -14.27
N ILE A 69 3.33 16.29 -14.55
CA ILE A 69 3.38 15.18 -13.60
C ILE A 69 4.18 15.57 -12.35
N ASN A 70 5.33 16.22 -12.52
CA ASN A 70 6.16 16.70 -11.42
C ASN A 70 5.44 17.76 -10.58
N ASP A 71 4.77 18.73 -11.23
CA ASP A 71 3.96 19.73 -10.54
C ASP A 71 2.82 19.10 -9.74
N GLY A 72 2.17 18.06 -10.30
CA GLY A 72 1.16 17.25 -9.61
C GLY A 72 1.72 16.54 -8.38
N PHE A 73 2.96 16.02 -8.43
CA PHE A 73 3.63 15.44 -7.25
C PHE A 73 3.92 16.49 -6.17
N GLU A 74 4.39 17.68 -6.55
CA GLU A 74 4.62 18.76 -5.58
C GLU A 74 3.30 19.23 -4.94
N PHE A 75 2.21 19.33 -5.72
CA PHE A 75 0.88 19.60 -5.19
C PHE A 75 0.46 18.53 -4.18
N TRP A 76 0.58 17.24 -4.55
CA TRP A 76 0.24 16.11 -3.66
C TRP A 76 1.04 16.14 -2.36
N LYS A 77 2.36 16.41 -2.39
CA LYS A 77 3.19 16.52 -1.19
C LYS A 77 2.70 17.59 -0.20
N VAL A 78 2.19 18.71 -0.72
CA VAL A 78 1.60 19.76 0.13
C VAL A 78 0.26 19.30 0.69
N TYR A 79 -0.58 18.70 -0.15
CA TYR A 79 -1.92 18.25 0.20
C TYR A 79 -1.90 17.21 1.34
N VAL A 80 -1.07 16.18 1.23
CA VAL A 80 -1.02 15.08 2.20
C VAL A 80 -0.52 15.50 3.59
N ARG A 81 0.16 16.64 3.73
CA ARG A 81 0.58 17.14 5.06
C ARG A 81 -0.59 17.49 5.97
N THR A 82 -1.70 17.91 5.40
CA THR A 82 -2.90 18.34 6.13
C THR A 82 -4.06 17.36 6.03
N HIS A 83 -4.00 16.41 5.08
CA HIS A 83 -5.04 15.41 4.85
C HIS A 83 -4.50 14.03 5.23
N ILE A 84 -4.87 13.59 6.44
CA ILE A 84 -4.35 12.35 7.02
C ILE A 84 -5.38 11.25 6.87
N PRO A 85 -5.06 10.14 6.18
CA PRO A 85 -5.99 9.06 5.98
C PRO A 85 -6.30 8.33 7.30
N PRO A 86 -7.56 7.94 7.55
CA PRO A 86 -7.89 7.07 8.67
C PRO A 86 -7.42 5.64 8.39
N ALA A 87 -7.04 4.92 9.44
CA ALA A 87 -6.83 3.47 9.32
C ALA A 87 -8.14 2.75 9.00
N TYR A 88 -8.04 1.58 8.36
CA TYR A 88 -9.19 0.68 8.24
C TYR A 88 -9.61 0.17 9.62
N ASP A 89 -10.92 0.08 9.85
CA ASP A 89 -11.49 -0.35 11.12
C ASP A 89 -10.99 -1.75 11.51
N GLY A 90 -10.48 -1.88 12.72
CA GLY A 90 -9.92 -3.12 13.24
C GLY A 90 -8.41 -3.29 13.06
N PHE A 91 -7.75 -2.52 12.20
CA PHE A 91 -6.30 -2.63 12.00
C PHE A 91 -5.49 -2.34 13.26
N ASP A 92 -5.90 -1.35 14.07
CA ASP A 92 -5.27 -1.06 15.36
C ASP A 92 -5.23 -2.31 16.27
N ARG A 93 -6.35 -3.03 16.37
CA ARG A 93 -6.45 -4.25 17.16
C ARG A 93 -5.54 -5.37 16.64
N ILE A 94 -5.50 -5.55 15.32
CA ILE A 94 -4.62 -6.54 14.65
C ILE A 94 -3.16 -6.24 14.97
N LEU A 95 -2.71 -5.02 14.73
CA LEU A 95 -1.31 -4.64 14.91
C LEU A 95 -0.87 -4.75 16.36
N ARG A 96 -1.69 -4.27 17.31
CA ARG A 96 -1.40 -4.39 18.75
C ARG A 96 -1.33 -5.85 19.19
N ARG A 97 -2.30 -6.67 18.78
CA ARG A 97 -2.33 -8.11 19.11
C ARG A 97 -1.14 -8.85 18.52
N PHE A 98 -0.79 -8.56 17.28
CA PHE A 98 0.36 -9.18 16.60
C PHE A 98 1.67 -8.83 17.29
N ARG A 99 1.87 -7.55 17.60
CA ARG A 99 3.06 -7.05 18.30
C ARG A 99 3.16 -7.58 19.72
N ALA A 100 2.05 -7.62 20.46
CA ALA A 100 2.01 -8.21 21.82
C ALA A 100 2.39 -9.71 21.83
N GLY A 101 2.16 -10.42 20.73
CA GLY A 101 2.61 -11.79 20.51
C GLY A 101 4.07 -11.93 20.09
N GLY A 102 4.85 -10.84 20.04
CA GLY A 102 6.24 -10.81 19.60
C GLY A 102 6.43 -10.74 18.09
N GLY A 103 5.37 -10.47 17.33
CA GLY A 103 5.41 -10.31 15.89
C GLY A 103 6.04 -8.98 15.46
N LEU A 104 6.81 -9.01 14.38
CA LEU A 104 7.43 -7.83 13.75
C LEU A 104 6.46 -7.21 12.74
N ILE A 105 6.41 -5.88 12.69
CA ILE A 105 5.61 -5.11 11.75
C ILE A 105 6.55 -4.27 10.89
N CYS A 106 6.69 -4.64 9.63
CA CYS A 106 7.47 -3.89 8.64
C CYS A 106 6.52 -3.28 7.61
N VAL A 107 6.93 -2.17 6.99
CA VAL A 107 6.17 -1.51 5.92
C VAL A 107 7.01 -1.46 4.66
N SER A 108 6.39 -1.84 3.52
CA SER A 108 6.95 -1.63 2.17
C SER A 108 5.90 -0.94 1.30
N SER A 109 6.10 0.35 1.01
CA SER A 109 5.09 1.20 0.36
C SER A 109 5.70 2.17 -0.65
N HIS A 110 4.86 2.68 -1.56
CA HIS A 110 5.18 3.82 -2.41
C HIS A 110 4.90 5.17 -1.74
N SER A 111 4.39 5.17 -0.51
CA SER A 111 4.30 6.38 0.33
C SER A 111 5.67 6.79 0.85
N SER A 112 5.79 8.03 1.40
CA SER A 112 7.02 8.51 2.01
C SER A 112 7.18 8.03 3.46
N VAL A 113 8.42 7.96 3.95
CA VAL A 113 8.72 7.68 5.37
C VAL A 113 8.00 8.69 6.28
N GLU A 114 7.95 9.97 5.89
CA GLU A 114 7.26 11.02 6.65
C GLU A 114 5.78 10.72 6.84
N ASN A 115 5.08 10.35 5.76
CA ASN A 115 3.65 10.02 5.81
C ASN A 115 3.38 8.76 6.64
N ILE A 116 4.13 7.69 6.40
CA ILE A 116 3.99 6.42 7.14
C ILE A 116 4.22 6.66 8.63
N THR A 117 5.28 7.40 8.99
CA THR A 117 5.61 7.73 10.38
C THR A 117 4.47 8.48 11.06
N ARG A 118 3.97 9.55 10.42
CA ARG A 118 2.86 10.36 10.92
C ARG A 118 1.59 9.53 11.10
N ASP A 119 1.24 8.72 10.11
CA ASP A 119 -0.01 7.97 10.07
C ASP A 119 0.01 6.82 11.11
N TYR A 120 1.15 6.14 11.26
CA TYR A 120 1.32 5.11 12.29
C TYR A 120 1.27 5.71 13.70
N GLU A 121 1.94 6.85 13.93
CA GLU A 121 1.86 7.53 15.23
C GLU A 121 0.43 7.96 15.57
N ARG A 122 -0.25 8.57 14.59
CA ARG A 122 -1.62 9.06 14.79
C ARG A 122 -2.64 7.95 15.00
N ASN A 123 -2.59 6.89 14.17
CA ASN A 123 -3.60 5.84 14.20
C ASN A 123 -3.31 4.76 15.25
N PHE A 124 -2.02 4.51 15.56
CA PHE A 124 -1.62 3.35 16.38
C PHE A 124 -0.77 3.71 17.59
N GLY A 125 -0.10 4.87 17.62
CA GLY A 125 0.77 5.32 18.71
C GLY A 125 2.11 4.56 18.78
N PHE A 126 2.55 3.97 17.68
CA PHE A 126 3.86 3.32 17.57
C PHE A 126 4.37 3.33 16.12
N GLN A 127 5.67 3.05 15.95
CA GLN A 127 6.32 2.98 14.64
C GLN A 127 6.53 1.52 14.20
N PRO A 128 6.54 1.23 12.88
CA PRO A 128 6.98 -0.06 12.35
C PRO A 128 8.42 -0.38 12.74
N ASP A 129 8.75 -1.67 12.79
CA ASP A 129 10.11 -2.15 13.09
C ASP A 129 11.09 -1.88 11.94
N ALA A 130 10.59 -1.75 10.71
CA ALA A 130 11.33 -1.28 9.53
C ALA A 130 10.36 -0.67 8.50
N MET A 131 10.84 0.33 7.75
CA MET A 131 10.11 0.98 6.67
C MET A 131 10.95 1.02 5.41
N TYR A 132 10.34 0.64 4.29
CA TYR A 132 10.88 0.65 2.93
C TYR A 132 9.90 1.46 2.08
N ALA A 133 10.26 2.71 1.81
CA ALA A 133 9.34 3.73 1.32
C ALA A 133 9.86 4.41 0.05
N TRP A 134 9.22 5.50 -0.34
CA TRP A 134 9.55 6.26 -1.55
C TRP A 134 11.04 6.62 -1.66
N GLU A 135 11.71 6.87 -0.54
CA GLU A 135 13.09 7.30 -0.44
C GLU A 135 14.11 6.24 -0.88
N LEU A 136 13.70 4.96 -1.03
CA LEU A 136 14.54 3.92 -1.62
C LEU A 136 14.92 4.19 -3.09
N GLY A 137 14.15 5.04 -3.76
CA GLY A 137 14.29 5.25 -5.20
C GLY A 137 13.65 4.14 -6.04
N GLU A 138 13.40 4.45 -7.31
CA GLU A 138 12.60 3.60 -8.21
C GLU A 138 13.17 2.18 -8.36
N ALA A 139 14.49 2.05 -8.40
CA ALA A 139 15.17 0.77 -8.63
C ALA A 139 15.02 -0.26 -7.49
N LEU A 140 14.70 0.19 -6.25
CA LEU A 140 14.64 -0.67 -5.07
C LEU A 140 13.24 -0.73 -4.43
N ARG A 141 12.28 0.02 -4.98
CA ARG A 141 10.87 -0.03 -4.53
C ARG A 141 10.15 -1.22 -5.14
N LYS A 142 9.00 -1.59 -4.56
CA LYS A 142 8.07 -2.56 -5.15
C LYS A 142 7.88 -2.30 -6.66
N PRO A 143 7.98 -3.29 -7.53
CA PRO A 143 8.02 -4.73 -7.27
C PRO A 143 9.42 -5.32 -7.04
N ASP A 144 10.50 -4.51 -6.92
CA ASP A 144 11.85 -5.02 -6.64
C ASP A 144 11.87 -5.76 -5.29
N PRO A 145 12.51 -6.96 -5.19
CA PRO A 145 12.50 -7.77 -4.00
C PRO A 145 13.39 -7.27 -2.85
N TYR A 146 14.07 -6.15 -3.00
CA TYR A 146 15.03 -5.61 -2.03
C TYR A 146 14.47 -5.53 -0.61
N ALA A 147 13.27 -4.96 -0.43
CA ALA A 147 12.67 -4.78 0.88
C ALA A 147 12.50 -6.12 1.64
N LEU A 148 11.96 -7.15 0.97
CA LEU A 148 11.77 -8.47 1.58
C LEU A 148 13.09 -9.17 1.86
N HIS A 149 14.08 -9.09 0.97
CA HIS A 149 15.41 -9.64 1.21
C HIS A 149 16.10 -8.96 2.41
N ASP A 150 16.00 -7.64 2.53
CA ASP A 150 16.59 -6.91 3.65
C ASP A 150 15.90 -7.22 4.99
N ILE A 151 14.57 -7.35 5.00
CA ILE A 151 13.79 -7.78 6.18
C ILE A 151 14.25 -9.17 6.63
N MET A 152 14.28 -10.14 5.70
CA MET A 152 14.72 -11.50 6.01
C MET A 152 16.14 -11.54 6.58
N ARG A 153 17.06 -10.81 5.98
CA ARG A 153 18.45 -10.68 6.44
C ARG A 153 18.54 -10.01 7.82
N ARG A 154 17.88 -8.85 7.98
CA ARG A 154 17.94 -8.02 9.19
C ARG A 154 17.39 -8.72 10.42
N PHE A 155 16.28 -9.45 10.26
CA PHE A 155 15.59 -10.10 11.36
C PHE A 155 15.83 -11.62 11.43
N SER A 156 16.72 -12.15 10.56
CA SER A 156 17.04 -13.59 10.48
C SER A 156 15.77 -14.43 10.30
N LEU A 157 14.95 -14.08 9.31
CA LEU A 157 13.70 -14.74 8.98
C LEU A 157 13.81 -15.47 7.64
N ARG A 158 13.04 -16.56 7.51
CA ARG A 158 12.84 -17.30 6.26
C ARG A 158 11.58 -16.79 5.56
N PRO A 159 11.45 -16.98 4.22
CA PRO A 159 10.29 -16.50 3.47
C PRO A 159 8.94 -16.90 4.08
N GLU A 160 8.81 -18.14 4.51
CA GLU A 160 7.57 -18.70 5.09
C GLU A 160 7.20 -18.13 6.48
N GLU A 161 8.11 -17.39 7.11
CA GLU A 161 7.87 -16.72 8.39
C GLU A 161 7.32 -15.29 8.20
N LEU A 162 7.32 -14.79 6.95
CA LEU A 162 6.74 -13.52 6.57
C LEU A 162 5.36 -13.72 5.96
N LEU A 163 4.53 -12.69 6.05
CA LEU A 163 3.33 -12.51 5.23
C LEU A 163 3.37 -11.11 4.63
N MET A 164 3.46 -11.02 3.29
CA MET A 164 3.26 -9.76 2.59
C MET A 164 1.76 -9.48 2.45
N VAL A 165 1.32 -8.31 2.84
CA VAL A 165 -0.08 -7.86 2.73
C VAL A 165 -0.12 -6.60 1.90
N ASP A 166 -0.80 -6.63 0.77
CA ASP A 166 -0.87 -5.50 -0.18
C ASP A 166 -2.17 -5.60 -0.98
N ASP A 167 -2.70 -4.49 -1.42
CA ASP A 167 -3.90 -4.43 -2.25
C ASP A 167 -3.58 -4.46 -3.75
N MET A 168 -2.31 -4.21 -4.13
CA MET A 168 -1.88 -4.01 -5.50
C MET A 168 -0.91 -5.10 -6.01
N LYS A 169 -0.84 -5.19 -7.34
CA LYS A 169 0.01 -6.13 -8.06
C LYS A 169 1.50 -6.01 -7.71
N ASN A 170 2.01 -4.81 -7.44
CA ASN A 170 3.43 -4.58 -7.15
C ASN A 170 3.89 -5.34 -5.90
N GLY A 171 3.07 -5.39 -4.85
CA GLY A 171 3.38 -6.20 -3.66
C GLY A 171 3.30 -7.69 -3.92
N TYR A 172 2.33 -8.14 -4.73
CA TYR A 172 2.24 -9.52 -5.18
C TYR A 172 3.49 -9.95 -5.95
N ASP A 173 3.92 -9.17 -6.96
CA ASP A 173 5.09 -9.49 -7.77
C ASP A 173 6.37 -9.55 -6.90
N MET A 174 6.53 -8.62 -5.94
CA MET A 174 7.64 -8.63 -4.98
C MET A 174 7.63 -9.88 -4.10
N ALA A 175 6.48 -10.25 -3.55
CA ALA A 175 6.35 -11.44 -2.69
C ALA A 175 6.67 -12.73 -3.47
N ARG A 176 6.17 -12.85 -4.70
CA ARG A 176 6.45 -13.99 -5.58
C ARG A 176 7.92 -14.13 -5.91
N ALA A 177 8.62 -13.03 -6.18
CA ALA A 177 10.06 -13.03 -6.47
C ALA A 177 10.89 -13.56 -5.27
N CYS A 178 10.38 -13.43 -4.05
CA CYS A 178 11.05 -13.87 -2.82
C CYS A 178 10.54 -15.21 -2.26
N GLY A 179 9.49 -15.80 -2.84
CA GLY A 179 8.82 -16.97 -2.26
C GLY A 179 8.13 -16.68 -0.93
N VAL A 180 7.78 -15.43 -0.66
CA VAL A 180 7.05 -14.99 0.53
C VAL A 180 5.55 -15.17 0.30
N PRO A 181 4.79 -15.78 1.25
CA PRO A 181 3.33 -15.82 1.18
C PRO A 181 2.71 -14.44 1.03
N PHE A 182 1.70 -14.35 0.14
CA PHE A 182 1.03 -13.10 -0.18
C PHE A 182 -0.46 -13.14 0.19
N ALA A 183 -0.91 -12.10 0.91
CA ALA A 183 -2.30 -11.87 1.27
C ALA A 183 -2.80 -10.58 0.61
N CYS A 184 -3.85 -10.69 -0.21
CA CYS A 184 -4.47 -9.51 -0.80
C CYS A 184 -5.40 -8.81 0.19
N ALA A 185 -5.22 -7.50 0.35
CA ALA A 185 -6.09 -6.57 1.06
C ALA A 185 -7.32 -6.20 0.20
N GLY A 186 -8.16 -7.20 -0.12
CA GLY A 186 -9.32 -7.05 -1.01
C GLY A 186 -10.45 -6.18 -0.45
N TRP A 187 -10.34 -5.71 0.79
CA TRP A 187 -11.28 -4.76 1.39
C TRP A 187 -11.21 -3.34 0.82
N SER A 188 -10.17 -3.01 0.08
CA SER A 188 -9.97 -1.68 -0.51
C SER A 188 -10.54 -1.54 -1.91
N HIS A 189 -10.82 -2.63 -2.62
CA HIS A 189 -11.22 -2.59 -4.03
C HIS A 189 -12.67 -3.00 -4.27
N SER A 190 -13.32 -2.25 -5.18
CA SER A 190 -14.63 -2.59 -5.75
C SER A 190 -14.57 -2.84 -7.26
N ASP A 191 -13.42 -2.61 -7.92
CA ASP A 191 -13.26 -2.83 -9.36
C ASP A 191 -13.14 -4.33 -9.67
N PRO A 192 -14.03 -4.89 -10.54
CA PRO A 192 -14.00 -6.32 -10.86
C PRO A 192 -12.69 -6.81 -11.49
N VAL A 193 -12.00 -5.97 -12.27
CA VAL A 193 -10.73 -6.35 -12.93
C VAL A 193 -9.64 -6.57 -11.89
N ILE A 194 -9.54 -5.66 -10.91
CA ILE A 194 -8.58 -5.78 -9.80
C ILE A 194 -8.92 -7.00 -8.94
N ILE A 195 -10.20 -7.12 -8.56
CA ILE A 195 -10.69 -8.24 -7.72
C ILE A 195 -10.40 -9.59 -8.37
N ASP A 196 -10.74 -9.76 -9.65
CA ASP A 196 -10.57 -11.02 -10.38
C ASP A 196 -9.08 -11.38 -10.48
N PHE A 197 -8.24 -10.41 -10.83
CA PHE A 197 -6.79 -10.63 -10.88
C PHE A 197 -6.22 -11.04 -9.52
N MET A 198 -6.53 -10.29 -8.47
CA MET A 198 -5.96 -10.52 -7.14
C MET A 198 -6.48 -11.82 -6.51
N ARG A 199 -7.77 -12.14 -6.66
CA ARG A 199 -8.32 -13.45 -6.22
C ARG A 199 -7.65 -14.63 -6.88
N LYS A 200 -7.39 -14.53 -8.17
CA LYS A 200 -6.79 -15.61 -8.95
C LYS A 200 -5.33 -15.87 -8.60
N ASN A 201 -4.59 -14.82 -8.22
CA ASN A 201 -3.14 -14.87 -8.11
C ASN A 201 -2.62 -14.88 -6.67
N SER A 202 -3.36 -14.34 -5.70
CA SER A 202 -2.94 -14.30 -4.28
C SER A 202 -2.99 -15.68 -3.62
N ASP A 203 -2.11 -15.94 -2.64
CA ASP A 203 -2.21 -17.13 -1.81
C ASP A 203 -3.42 -17.04 -0.86
N PHE A 204 -3.74 -15.82 -0.41
CA PHE A 204 -4.90 -15.50 0.41
C PHE A 204 -5.54 -14.21 -0.08
N TYR A 205 -6.87 -14.17 -0.11
CA TYR A 205 -7.65 -12.99 -0.48
C TYR A 205 -8.69 -12.70 0.61
N PHE A 206 -8.68 -11.49 1.18
CA PHE A 206 -9.58 -11.11 2.25
C PHE A 206 -10.48 -9.95 1.84
N GLU A 207 -11.79 -10.17 1.87
CA GLU A 207 -12.80 -9.16 1.55
C GLU A 207 -13.01 -8.16 2.70
N SER A 208 -12.48 -8.46 3.89
CA SER A 208 -12.61 -7.60 5.06
C SER A 208 -11.41 -7.75 6.00
N VAL A 209 -11.12 -6.67 6.74
CA VAL A 209 -10.12 -6.66 7.81
C VAL A 209 -10.44 -7.70 8.89
N SER A 210 -11.74 -7.95 9.19
CA SER A 210 -12.16 -8.97 10.13
C SER A 210 -11.77 -10.38 9.68
N ALA A 211 -11.97 -10.70 8.40
CA ALA A 211 -11.55 -12.01 7.85
C ALA A 211 -10.02 -12.20 7.91
N PHE A 212 -9.26 -11.14 7.69
CA PHE A 212 -7.82 -11.15 7.88
C PHE A 212 -7.41 -11.35 9.34
N GLU A 213 -8.11 -10.72 10.29
CA GLU A 213 -7.88 -10.92 11.73
C GLU A 213 -8.12 -12.38 12.13
N ASP A 214 -9.23 -12.96 11.69
CA ASP A 214 -9.56 -14.36 11.97
C ASP A 214 -8.50 -15.32 11.41
N PHE A 215 -8.00 -15.05 10.21
CA PHE A 215 -6.92 -15.84 9.61
C PHE A 215 -5.61 -15.77 10.39
N LEU A 216 -5.26 -14.61 10.92
CA LEU A 216 -4.01 -14.43 11.65
C LEU A 216 -4.00 -15.09 13.02
N PHE A 217 -5.16 -15.15 13.67
CA PHE A 217 -5.25 -15.48 15.09
C PHE A 217 -6.24 -16.62 15.43
N GLY A 218 -6.95 -17.13 14.44
CA GLY A 218 -7.94 -18.21 14.55
C GLY A 218 -7.37 -19.62 14.56
#